data_900225b717299cba6431010ca0a5ac13
#
_entry.id   900225b717299cba6431010ca0a5ac13
#
_cell.length_a   1.000
_cell.length_b   1.000
_cell.length_c   1.000
_cell.angle_alpha   90.00
_cell.angle_beta   90.00
_cell.angle_gamma   90.00
#
_symmetry.space_group_name_H-M   'P 1'
#
loop_
_entity.id
_entity.type
_entity.pdbx_description
1 polymer ?
#
loop_
_entity_poly.entity_id
_entity_poly.type
_entity_poly.pdbx_seq_one_letter_code
_entity_poly.pdbx_strand_id
1 'polypeptide(L)'
;MALQDFTLLAKLEDFDLYSHKVCQNFSKSERHVLSASIRGNIQDIIYLVIEAAKTQLEERRRKRPPVKTLDILKRADIRLEYLKMQIRKAHSLKQTDTRTYEAWAGMARELGGLLGGWLKSVDAWADQSGPRKQKQQGLL
;
A
#
# COMPACT_ATOMS: atom_id res chain seq x y z
N MET A 1 17.69 -1.30 -0.28
CA MET A 1 16.35 -0.69 -0.19
C MET A 1 16.47 0.80 0.10
N ALA A 2 15.58 1.60 -0.47
CA ALA A 2 15.51 3.02 -0.16
C ALA A 2 15.02 3.21 1.29
N LEU A 3 15.36 4.34 1.90
CA LEU A 3 14.95 4.66 3.28
C LEU A 3 13.43 4.68 3.42
N GLN A 4 12.71 5.13 2.38
CA GLN A 4 11.25 5.15 2.34
C GLN A 4 10.64 3.76 2.49
N ASP A 5 11.28 2.76 1.87
CA ASP A 5 10.79 1.38 1.88
C ASP A 5 10.81 0.81 3.29
N PHE A 6 11.87 1.08 4.05
CA PHE A 6 11.97 0.66 5.45
C PHE A 6 10.91 1.34 6.31
N THR A 7 10.71 2.64 6.12
CA THR A 7 9.70 3.40 6.88
C THR A 7 8.30 2.85 6.58
N LEU A 8 7.98 2.61 5.32
CA LEU A 8 6.68 2.07 4.92
C LEU A 8 6.45 0.69 5.54
N LEU A 9 7.43 -0.20 5.49
CA LEU A 9 7.29 -1.54 6.07
C LEU A 9 7.09 -1.50 7.57
N ALA A 10 7.84 -0.65 8.28
CA ALA A 10 7.69 -0.50 9.72
C ALA A 10 6.29 -0.01 10.08
N LYS A 11 5.79 0.97 9.33
CA LYS A 11 4.44 1.50 9.57
C LYS A 11 3.35 0.51 9.18
N LEU A 12 3.59 -0.32 8.17
CA LEU A 12 2.67 -1.40 7.82
C LEU A 12 2.60 -2.46 8.94
N GLU A 13 3.72 -2.80 9.55
CA GLU A 13 3.72 -3.72 10.68
C GLU A 13 2.93 -3.14 11.87
N ASP A 14 3.15 -1.88 12.19
CA ASP A 14 2.40 -1.20 13.24
C ASP A 14 0.91 -1.17 12.93
N PHE A 15 0.57 -0.87 11.68
CA PHE A 15 -0.81 -0.83 11.23
C PHE A 15 -1.47 -2.21 11.30
N ASP A 16 -0.73 -3.26 10.94
CA ASP A 16 -1.22 -4.64 11.02
C ASP A 16 -1.56 -5.01 12.47
N LEU A 17 -0.66 -4.70 13.40
CA LEU A 17 -0.88 -4.96 14.82
C LEU A 17 -2.08 -4.16 15.38
N TYR A 18 -2.18 -2.90 15.03
CA TYR A 18 -3.29 -2.05 15.44
C TYR A 18 -4.62 -2.58 14.90
N SER A 19 -4.63 -2.94 13.61
CA SER A 19 -5.83 -3.49 12.95
C SER A 19 -6.27 -4.80 13.57
N HIS A 20 -5.32 -5.63 13.99
CA HIS A 20 -5.62 -6.88 14.68
C HIS A 20 -6.39 -6.60 15.98
N LYS A 21 -5.93 -5.63 16.76
CA LYS A 21 -6.61 -5.23 18.01
C LYS A 21 -8.02 -4.69 17.74
N VAL A 22 -8.15 -3.83 16.75
CA VAL A 22 -9.45 -3.24 16.38
C VAL A 22 -10.43 -4.35 15.96
N CYS A 23 -9.98 -5.26 15.12
CA CYS A 23 -10.81 -6.34 14.59
C CYS A 23 -11.26 -7.33 15.67
N GLN A 24 -10.50 -7.48 16.75
CA GLN A 24 -10.91 -8.34 17.87
C GLN A 24 -12.19 -7.87 18.55
N ASN A 25 -12.52 -6.58 18.44
CA ASN A 25 -13.72 -6.00 19.04
C ASN A 25 -14.93 -6.03 18.09
N PHE A 26 -14.79 -6.56 16.88
CA PHE A 26 -15.91 -6.69 15.95
C PHE A 26 -16.94 -7.68 16.50
N SER A 27 -18.23 -7.46 16.17
CA SER A 27 -19.30 -8.37 16.54
C SER A 27 -19.03 -9.76 15.95
N LYS A 28 -19.64 -10.77 16.57
CA LYS A 28 -19.45 -12.16 16.19
C LYS A 28 -19.77 -12.41 14.70
N SER A 29 -20.81 -11.78 14.17
CA SER A 29 -21.21 -11.91 12.77
C SER A 29 -20.18 -11.28 11.82
N GLU A 30 -19.62 -10.12 12.18
CA GLU A 30 -18.65 -9.43 11.33
C GLU A 30 -17.22 -9.94 11.49
N ARG A 31 -16.94 -10.64 12.59
CA ARG A 31 -15.62 -11.17 12.88
C ARG A 31 -15.14 -12.17 11.82
N HIS A 32 -16.04 -12.96 11.28
CA HIS A 32 -15.70 -13.98 10.29
C HIS A 32 -15.72 -13.49 8.84
N VAL A 33 -16.36 -12.36 8.58
CA VAL A 33 -16.52 -11.82 7.24
C VAL A 33 -15.65 -10.58 7.05
N LEU A 34 -16.03 -9.47 7.68
CA LEU A 34 -15.37 -8.19 7.49
C LEU A 34 -13.95 -8.17 8.09
N SER A 35 -13.81 -8.67 9.32
CA SER A 35 -12.51 -8.72 9.98
C SER A 35 -11.52 -9.58 9.19
N ALA A 36 -11.94 -10.76 8.76
CA ALA A 36 -11.09 -11.66 7.97
C ALA A 36 -10.66 -11.01 6.65
N SER A 37 -11.60 -10.33 5.98
CA SER A 37 -11.32 -9.64 4.72
C SER A 37 -10.33 -8.49 4.90
N ILE A 38 -10.52 -7.66 5.93
CA ILE A 38 -9.61 -6.55 6.25
C ILE A 38 -8.21 -7.08 6.52
N ARG A 39 -8.09 -8.08 7.38
CA ARG A 39 -6.79 -8.64 7.76
C ARG A 39 -6.09 -9.29 6.58
N GLY A 40 -6.84 -10.01 5.75
CA GLY A 40 -6.31 -10.60 4.52
C GLY A 40 -5.79 -9.55 3.55
N ASN A 41 -6.51 -8.46 3.40
CA ASN A 41 -6.11 -7.35 2.52
C ASN A 41 -4.82 -6.67 3.03
N ILE A 42 -4.68 -6.51 4.34
CA ILE A 42 -3.45 -5.97 4.93
C ILE A 42 -2.25 -6.89 4.61
N GLN A 43 -2.43 -8.20 4.76
CA GLN A 43 -1.37 -9.16 4.43
C GLN A 43 -0.97 -9.08 2.96
N ASP A 44 -1.94 -8.92 2.06
CA ASP A 44 -1.68 -8.76 0.63
C ASP A 44 -0.87 -7.50 0.35
N ILE A 45 -1.18 -6.40 1.02
CA ILE A 45 -0.45 -5.13 0.86
C ILE A 45 1.00 -5.30 1.33
N ILE A 46 1.20 -5.90 2.49
CA ILE A 46 2.55 -6.17 3.02
C ILE A 46 3.35 -7.01 2.04
N TYR A 47 2.75 -8.07 1.52
CA TYR A 47 3.40 -8.94 0.55
C TYR A 47 3.80 -8.17 -0.71
N LEU A 48 2.90 -7.36 -1.25
CA LEU A 48 3.17 -6.56 -2.46
C LEU A 48 4.29 -5.54 -2.22
N VAL A 49 4.33 -4.93 -1.06
CA VAL A 49 5.38 -3.95 -0.72
C VAL A 49 6.74 -4.64 -0.64
N ILE A 50 6.82 -5.82 -0.03
CA ILE A 50 8.05 -6.60 0.02
C ILE A 50 8.46 -7.01 -1.39
N GLU A 51 7.52 -7.49 -2.20
CA GLU A 51 7.78 -7.87 -3.59
C GLU A 51 8.31 -6.69 -4.40
N ALA A 52 7.68 -5.52 -4.25
CA ALA A 52 8.12 -4.31 -4.95
C ALA A 52 9.55 -3.92 -4.57
N ALA A 53 9.88 -3.97 -3.27
CA ALA A 53 11.22 -3.63 -2.79
C ALA A 53 12.28 -4.55 -3.39
N LYS A 54 12.02 -5.86 -3.38
CA LYS A 54 12.94 -6.84 -3.95
C LYS A 54 13.06 -6.71 -5.47
N THR A 55 11.95 -6.49 -6.14
CA THR A 55 11.92 -6.29 -7.60
C THR A 55 12.68 -5.04 -8.01
N GLN A 56 12.54 -3.96 -7.23
CA GLN A 56 13.26 -2.71 -7.48
C GLN A 56 14.77 -2.91 -7.42
N LEU A 57 15.25 -3.63 -6.42
CA LEU A 57 16.67 -3.94 -6.29
C LEU A 57 17.16 -4.73 -7.51
N GLU A 58 16.38 -5.69 -7.97
CA GLU A 58 16.73 -6.52 -9.12
C GLU A 58 16.77 -5.71 -10.41
N GLU A 59 15.78 -4.87 -10.63
CA GLU A 59 15.73 -4.01 -11.81
C GLU A 59 16.89 -3.02 -11.84
N ARG A 60 17.24 -2.43 -10.68
CA ARG A 60 18.40 -1.53 -10.58
C ARG A 60 19.71 -2.27 -10.84
N ARG A 61 19.86 -3.46 -10.27
CA ARG A 61 21.06 -4.27 -10.46
C ARG A 61 21.26 -4.63 -11.92
N ARG A 62 20.19 -4.93 -12.63
CA ARG A 62 20.22 -5.29 -14.06
C ARG A 62 20.12 -4.09 -14.98
N LYS A 63 20.09 -2.89 -14.44
CA LYS A 63 19.97 -1.63 -15.20
C LYS A 63 18.76 -1.63 -16.13
N ARG A 64 17.64 -2.18 -15.64
CA ARG A 64 16.37 -2.24 -16.38
C ARG A 64 15.45 -1.11 -15.92
N PRO A 65 14.54 -0.64 -16.79
CA PRO A 65 13.48 0.27 -16.37
C PRO A 65 12.60 -0.41 -15.30
N PRO A 66 12.06 0.34 -14.33
CA PRO A 66 11.31 -0.23 -13.22
C PRO A 66 9.85 -0.55 -13.55
N VAL A 67 9.63 -1.24 -14.67
CA VAL A 67 8.28 -1.56 -15.16
C VAL A 67 7.55 -2.51 -14.21
N LYS A 68 8.25 -3.54 -13.75
CA LYS A 68 7.66 -4.53 -12.83
C LYS A 68 7.39 -3.93 -11.47
N THR A 69 8.34 -3.15 -10.95
CA THR A 69 8.17 -2.46 -9.67
C THR A 69 6.96 -1.54 -9.72
N LEU A 70 6.82 -0.76 -10.78
CA LEU A 70 5.71 0.16 -10.95
C LEU A 70 4.37 -0.58 -10.95
N ASP A 71 4.29 -1.70 -11.65
CA ASP A 71 3.08 -2.52 -11.70
C ASP A 71 2.70 -3.05 -10.32
N ILE A 72 3.67 -3.55 -9.55
CA ILE A 72 3.44 -4.07 -8.21
C ILE A 72 2.94 -2.96 -7.28
N LEU A 73 3.56 -1.78 -7.34
CA LEU A 73 3.16 -0.63 -6.52
C LEU A 73 1.75 -0.16 -6.84
N LYS A 74 1.36 -0.17 -8.11
CA LYS A 74 -0.01 0.18 -8.52
C LYS A 74 -1.03 -0.81 -7.95
N ARG A 75 -0.70 -2.09 -7.93
CA ARG A 75 -1.57 -3.10 -7.33
C ARG A 75 -1.69 -2.92 -5.83
N ALA A 76 -0.59 -2.57 -5.16
CA ALA A 76 -0.61 -2.27 -3.72
C ALA A 76 -1.49 -1.04 -3.43
N ASP A 77 -1.41 -0.03 -4.28
CA ASP A 77 -2.21 1.19 -4.14
C ASP A 77 -3.71 0.90 -4.24
N ILE A 78 -4.10 0.06 -5.20
CA ILE A 78 -5.50 -0.36 -5.36
C ILE A 78 -5.97 -1.10 -4.11
N ARG A 79 -5.16 -2.01 -3.58
CA ARG A 79 -5.48 -2.74 -2.36
C ARG A 79 -5.66 -1.82 -1.16
N LEU A 80 -4.82 -0.79 -1.08
CA LEU A 80 -4.91 0.18 0.02
C LEU A 80 -6.18 1.03 -0.09
N GLU A 81 -6.58 1.43 -1.30
CA GLU A 81 -7.84 2.14 -1.50
C GLU A 81 -9.03 1.29 -1.08
N TYR A 82 -9.02 0.01 -1.43
CA TYR A 82 -10.06 -0.91 -1.01
C TYR A 82 -10.08 -1.07 0.52
N LEU A 83 -8.90 -1.15 1.14
CA LEU A 83 -8.78 -1.23 2.60
C LEU A 83 -9.41 -0.01 3.28
N LYS A 84 -9.17 1.19 2.75
CA LYS A 84 -9.78 2.41 3.28
C LYS A 84 -11.31 2.35 3.23
N MET A 85 -11.85 1.79 2.15
CA MET A 85 -13.30 1.56 2.04
C MET A 85 -13.80 0.58 3.08
N GLN A 86 -13.06 -0.49 3.34
CA GLN A 86 -13.41 -1.49 4.34
C GLN A 86 -13.42 -0.90 5.75
N ILE A 87 -12.47 -0.03 6.06
CA ILE A 87 -12.39 0.67 7.34
C ILE A 87 -13.62 1.57 7.52
N ARG A 88 -14.01 2.32 6.48
CA ARG A 88 -15.22 3.14 6.51
C ARG A 88 -16.46 2.28 6.73
N LYS A 89 -16.52 1.13 6.07
CA LYS A 89 -17.63 0.17 6.22
C LYS A 89 -17.71 -0.33 7.64
N ALA A 90 -16.58 -0.66 8.27
CA ALA A 90 -16.54 -1.09 9.66
C ALA A 90 -17.14 -0.03 10.59
N HIS A 91 -16.81 1.24 10.36
CA HIS A 91 -17.38 2.34 11.14
C HIS A 91 -18.88 2.50 10.88
N SER A 92 -19.30 2.43 9.62
CA SER A 92 -20.73 2.52 9.24
C SER A 92 -21.55 1.40 9.85
N LEU A 93 -20.97 0.21 10.01
CA LEU A 93 -21.62 -0.93 10.65
C LEU A 93 -21.47 -0.93 12.18
N LYS A 94 -20.95 0.16 12.73
CA LYS A 94 -20.76 0.34 14.19
C LYS A 94 -19.86 -0.72 14.82
N GLN A 95 -18.90 -1.23 14.06
CA GLN A 95 -17.92 -2.19 14.56
C GLN A 95 -16.77 -1.49 15.29
N THR A 96 -16.58 -0.19 15.06
CA THR A 96 -15.60 0.65 15.75
C THR A 96 -16.31 1.92 16.22
N ASP A 97 -15.83 2.50 17.33
CA ASP A 97 -16.26 3.84 17.71
C ASP A 97 -15.56 4.89 16.83
N THR A 98 -16.04 6.12 16.89
CA THR A 98 -15.51 7.21 16.05
C THR A 98 -14.04 7.49 16.34
N ARG A 99 -13.63 7.47 17.59
CA ARG A 99 -12.24 7.73 17.99
C ARG A 99 -11.28 6.69 17.41
N THR A 100 -11.64 5.42 17.56
CA THR A 100 -10.84 4.31 17.00
C THR A 100 -10.81 4.38 15.47
N TYR A 101 -11.96 4.67 14.85
CA TYR A 101 -12.04 4.83 13.41
C TYR A 101 -11.12 5.94 12.90
N GLU A 102 -11.13 7.11 13.55
CA GLU A 102 -10.29 8.24 13.12
C GLU A 102 -8.80 7.91 13.21
N ALA A 103 -8.39 7.24 14.29
CA ALA A 103 -7.01 6.80 14.45
C ALA A 103 -6.63 5.78 13.37
N TRP A 104 -7.49 4.82 13.14
CA TRP A 104 -7.26 3.74 12.16
C TRP A 104 -7.20 4.29 10.74
N ALA A 105 -8.17 5.11 10.36
CA ALA A 105 -8.22 5.78 9.06
C ALA A 105 -7.01 6.70 8.85
N GLY A 106 -6.57 7.39 9.92
CA GLY A 106 -5.39 8.24 9.88
C GLY A 106 -4.12 7.47 9.57
N MET A 107 -3.97 6.28 10.18
CA MET A 107 -2.85 5.39 9.88
C MET A 107 -2.87 4.93 8.42
N ALA A 108 -4.03 4.59 7.90
CA ALA A 108 -4.19 4.18 6.50
C ALA A 108 -3.84 5.32 5.54
N ARG A 109 -4.22 6.55 5.86
CA ARG A 109 -3.86 7.73 5.06
C ARG A 109 -2.34 7.95 5.03
N GLU A 110 -1.69 7.78 6.16
CA GLU A 110 -0.23 7.90 6.25
C GLU A 110 0.46 6.86 5.36
N LEU A 111 -0.01 5.61 5.38
CA LEU A 111 0.48 4.57 4.49
C LEU A 111 0.29 4.97 3.02
N GLY A 112 -0.86 5.55 2.70
CA GLY A 112 -1.15 6.04 1.35
C GLY A 112 -0.19 7.11 0.89
N GLY A 113 0.19 8.03 1.79
CA GLY A 113 1.17 9.06 1.49
C GLY A 113 2.54 8.49 1.19
N LEU A 114 2.99 7.53 2.00
CA LEU A 114 4.30 6.88 1.81
C LEU A 114 4.33 6.04 0.52
N LEU A 115 3.30 5.25 0.28
CA LEU A 115 3.19 4.44 -0.93
C LEU A 115 3.10 5.31 -2.17
N GLY A 116 2.31 6.38 -2.12
CA GLY A 116 2.15 7.34 -3.21
C GLY A 116 3.46 8.05 -3.55
N GLY A 117 4.25 8.42 -2.54
CA GLY A 117 5.56 9.02 -2.73
C GLY A 117 6.53 8.09 -3.43
N TRP A 118 6.55 6.83 -3.01
CA TRP A 118 7.38 5.80 -3.66
C TRP A 118 6.95 5.56 -5.10
N LEU A 119 5.64 5.41 -5.32
CA LEU A 119 5.08 5.21 -6.66
C LEU A 119 5.45 6.36 -7.60
N LYS A 120 5.35 7.60 -7.12
CA LYS A 120 5.73 8.79 -7.88
C LYS A 120 7.20 8.79 -8.25
N SER A 121 8.06 8.40 -7.31
CA SER A 121 9.50 8.31 -7.51
C SER A 121 9.85 7.26 -8.57
N VAL A 122 9.20 6.09 -8.51
CA VAL A 122 9.42 5.01 -9.48
C VAL A 122 8.88 5.39 -10.85
N ASP A 123 7.74 6.07 -10.90
CA ASP A 123 7.15 6.54 -12.15
C ASP A 123 8.07 7.55 -12.85
N ALA A 124 8.65 8.48 -12.11
CA ALA A 124 9.63 9.43 -12.64
C ALA A 124 10.87 8.73 -13.17
N TRP A 125 11.36 7.72 -12.47
CA TRP A 125 12.48 6.91 -12.92
C TRP A 125 12.15 6.15 -14.21
N ALA A 126 10.95 5.57 -14.31
CA ALA A 126 10.49 4.87 -15.52
C ALA A 126 10.45 5.80 -16.72
N ASP A 127 9.96 7.03 -16.54
CA ASP A 127 9.91 8.04 -17.62
C ASP A 127 11.29 8.43 -18.10
N GLN A 128 12.26 8.52 -17.21
CA GLN A 128 13.64 8.89 -17.55
C GLN A 128 14.39 7.77 -18.27
N SER A 129 14.03 6.51 -18.02
CA SER A 129 14.77 5.34 -18.49
C SER A 129 14.16 4.66 -19.70
N GLY A 130 12.94 5.03 -20.07
CA GLY A 130 12.17 4.31 -21.08
C GLY A 130 12.27 4.88 -22.48
N PRO A 131 12.01 4.04 -23.51
CA PRO A 131 11.96 4.49 -24.91
C PRO A 131 10.92 5.56 -25.18
N ARG A 132 9.86 5.62 -24.36
CA ARG A 132 8.78 6.57 -24.47
C ARG A 132 9.27 8.03 -24.41
N LYS A 133 10.18 8.32 -23.49
CA LYS A 133 10.73 9.66 -23.36
C LYS A 133 11.61 10.05 -24.54
N GLN A 134 12.36 9.11 -25.08
CA GLN A 134 13.17 9.34 -26.28
C GLN A 134 12.29 9.68 -27.48
N LYS A 135 11.17 9.01 -27.66
CA LYS A 135 10.22 9.30 -28.74
C LYS A 135 9.64 10.70 -28.62
N GLN A 136 9.28 11.12 -27.40
CA GLN A 136 8.76 12.46 -27.16
C GLN A 136 9.79 13.53 -27.47
N GLN A 137 11.03 13.31 -27.08
CA GLN A 137 12.14 14.22 -27.40
C GLN A 137 12.41 14.29 -28.89
N GLY A 138 12.25 13.18 -29.60
CA GLY A 138 12.41 13.14 -31.05
C GLY A 138 11.32 13.88 -31.82
N LEU A 139 10.15 14.08 -31.21
CA LEU A 139 9.03 14.81 -31.82
C LEU A 139 9.13 16.32 -31.61
N LEU A 140 9.97 16.73 -30.71
CA LEU A 140 10.16 18.14 -30.41
C LEU A 140 11.38 18.68 -31.14
#